data_0e02040436b26d2a5fabd030e59022d0
#
_entry.id   0e02040436b26d2a5fabd030e59022d0
#
_cell.length_a   1.000
_cell.length_b   1.000
_cell.length_c   1.000
_cell.angle_alpha   90.00
_cell.angle_beta   90.00
_cell.angle_gamma   90.00
#
_symmetry.space_group_name_H-M   'P 1'
#
loop_
_entity.id
_entity.type
_entity.pdbx_description
1 polymer ?
#
loop_
_entity_poly.entity_id
_entity_poly.type
_entity_poly.pdbx_seq_one_letter_code
_entity_poly.pdbx_strand_id
1 'polypeptide(L)'
;RKNIIKKLKDIIIGQDDEIDQLVTEIFRLQNNQNGKNKGILLSGSTGVGKSRICTLLAKYLDIPCKIIDTTQLTMPGYRGQNIEDFLEQLYLDERKNLKRVEKAIIVFDEVDKKGSRDNYDVSGKGVLNQLLKFLDGTEYTIGLNEESVLQKTKVRISTNNMIVIFSGAFSNVYNAPKFTTNNLGFRETNAPKSKEPTLQDFIDIGCLPDESMGRLPIIIHLNTLSENDLKNILLHSKESDIYYVKQEFKNEAEADIKFSDEAIEEIAHQAYLLQTGARSLQKIVHDATYHAFKKVTDDFGKYSKVIITKDTITDHKNYTLIPKEQNKVLQKNKKML
;
A
#
# COMPACT_ATOMS: atom_id res chain seq x y z
N ARG A 1 -20.01 1.08 -7.84
CA ARG A 1 -18.72 0.87 -8.47
C ARG A 1 -18.07 2.21 -8.88
N LYS A 2 -18.67 3.00 -9.78
CA LYS A 2 -18.09 4.27 -10.29
C LYS A 2 -17.65 5.23 -9.18
N ASN A 3 -18.43 5.36 -8.11
CA ASN A 3 -18.10 6.24 -6.98
C ASN A 3 -16.86 5.75 -6.21
N ILE A 4 -16.69 4.43 -6.05
CA ILE A 4 -15.51 3.85 -5.38
C ILE A 4 -14.26 4.08 -6.22
N ILE A 5 -14.33 3.84 -7.53
CA ILE A 5 -13.24 4.11 -8.48
C ILE A 5 -12.80 5.59 -8.37
N LYS A 6 -13.76 6.52 -8.42
CA LYS A 6 -13.44 7.95 -8.29
C LYS A 6 -12.73 8.27 -6.97
N LYS A 7 -13.25 7.76 -5.84
CA LYS A 7 -12.63 7.96 -4.52
C LYS A 7 -11.21 7.40 -4.43
N LEU A 8 -10.97 6.24 -5.06
CA LEU A 8 -9.64 5.64 -5.09
C LEU A 8 -8.68 6.49 -5.93
N LYS A 9 -9.09 6.93 -7.12
CA LYS A 9 -8.29 7.79 -8.02
C LYS A 9 -7.97 9.16 -7.42
N ASP A 10 -8.83 9.67 -6.53
CA ASP A 10 -8.57 10.90 -5.77
C ASP A 10 -7.41 10.75 -4.74
N ILE A 11 -7.05 9.52 -4.37
CA ILE A 11 -6.02 9.23 -3.36
C ILE A 11 -4.80 8.55 -3.99
N ILE A 12 -5.03 7.59 -4.86
CA ILE A 12 -4.00 6.80 -5.54
C ILE A 12 -3.78 7.40 -6.92
N ILE A 13 -2.60 7.94 -7.15
CA ILE A 13 -2.21 8.59 -8.41
C ILE A 13 -1.35 7.64 -9.24
N GLY A 14 -1.51 7.71 -10.57
CA GLY A 14 -0.68 6.96 -11.53
C GLY A 14 -1.10 5.50 -11.76
N GLN A 15 -2.29 5.09 -11.28
CA GLN A 15 -2.80 3.72 -11.38
C GLN A 15 -4.27 3.67 -11.85
N ASP A 16 -4.65 4.55 -12.75
CA ASP A 16 -6.06 4.76 -13.08
C ASP A 16 -6.73 3.53 -13.71
N ASP A 17 -6.06 2.90 -14.67
CA ASP A 17 -6.60 1.73 -15.37
C ASP A 17 -6.56 0.48 -14.49
N GLU A 18 -5.51 0.33 -13.69
CA GLU A 18 -5.33 -0.77 -12.74
C GLU A 18 -6.38 -0.73 -11.62
N ILE A 19 -6.73 0.47 -11.15
CA ILE A 19 -7.83 0.68 -10.19
C ILE A 19 -9.16 0.27 -10.82
N ASP A 20 -9.43 0.71 -12.05
CA ASP A 20 -10.67 0.33 -12.76
C ASP A 20 -10.77 -1.18 -12.92
N GLN A 21 -9.68 -1.84 -13.31
CA GLN A 21 -9.61 -3.28 -13.46
C GLN A 21 -9.81 -3.99 -12.10
N LEU A 22 -9.05 -3.63 -11.07
CA LEU A 22 -9.13 -4.26 -9.75
C LEU A 22 -10.54 -4.16 -9.14
N VAL A 23 -11.11 -2.96 -9.16
CA VAL A 23 -12.48 -2.74 -8.66
C VAL A 23 -13.48 -3.57 -9.46
N THR A 24 -13.35 -3.60 -10.78
CA THR A 24 -14.25 -4.38 -11.63
C THR A 24 -14.18 -5.87 -11.31
N GLU A 25 -12.98 -6.41 -11.18
CA GLU A 25 -12.79 -7.84 -10.90
C GLU A 25 -13.28 -8.20 -9.48
N ILE A 26 -13.07 -7.36 -8.48
CA ILE A 26 -13.59 -7.58 -7.13
C ILE A 26 -15.12 -7.62 -7.14
N PHE A 27 -15.79 -6.70 -7.86
CA PHE A 27 -17.24 -6.75 -8.00
C PHE A 27 -17.73 -8.01 -8.72
N ARG A 28 -16.98 -8.50 -9.73
CA ARG A 28 -17.30 -9.76 -10.41
C ARG A 28 -17.18 -10.96 -9.46
N LEU A 29 -16.09 -11.00 -8.68
CA LEU A 29 -15.83 -12.07 -7.72
C LEU A 29 -16.87 -12.10 -6.60
N GLN A 30 -17.30 -10.95 -6.08
CA GLN A 30 -18.36 -10.86 -5.07
C GLN A 30 -19.71 -11.41 -5.56
N ASN A 31 -20.01 -11.25 -6.85
CA ASN A 31 -21.27 -11.71 -7.46
C ASN A 31 -21.19 -13.13 -8.04
N ASN A 32 -20.00 -13.76 -8.02
CA ASN A 32 -19.82 -15.10 -8.57
C ASN A 32 -20.27 -16.15 -7.56
N GLN A 33 -21.51 -16.64 -7.73
CA GLN A 33 -22.10 -17.66 -6.87
C GLN A 33 -21.45 -19.05 -7.01
N ASN A 34 -20.69 -19.30 -8.08
CA ASN A 34 -20.13 -20.62 -8.37
C ASN A 34 -18.83 -20.93 -7.60
N GLY A 35 -18.34 -20.03 -6.77
CA GLY A 35 -17.27 -20.28 -5.80
C GLY A 35 -15.88 -20.60 -6.36
N LYS A 36 -15.71 -20.70 -7.68
CA LYS A 36 -14.44 -21.05 -8.31
C LYS A 36 -13.68 -19.81 -8.76
N ASN A 37 -12.34 -19.86 -8.65
CA ASN A 37 -11.40 -18.86 -9.19
C ASN A 37 -11.56 -17.44 -8.62
N LYS A 38 -11.21 -17.27 -7.35
CA LYS A 38 -11.34 -15.99 -6.63
C LYS A 38 -10.00 -15.29 -6.39
N GLY A 39 -8.94 -15.77 -7.03
CA GLY A 39 -7.61 -15.24 -6.84
C GLY A 39 -7.26 -14.15 -7.84
N ILE A 40 -6.66 -13.09 -7.32
CA ILE A 40 -6.06 -12.01 -8.09
C ILE A 40 -4.56 -12.02 -7.81
N LEU A 41 -3.74 -11.95 -8.85
CA LEU A 41 -2.32 -11.67 -8.76
C LEU A 41 -2.10 -10.18 -8.98
N LEU A 42 -1.70 -9.46 -7.92
CA LEU A 42 -1.42 -8.03 -7.92
C LEU A 42 0.09 -7.81 -7.87
N SER A 43 0.69 -7.49 -8.99
CA SER A 43 2.13 -7.27 -9.11
C SER A 43 2.46 -5.79 -9.25
N GLY A 44 3.72 -5.45 -9.00
CA GLY A 44 4.23 -4.08 -9.16
C GLY A 44 5.37 -3.80 -8.19
N SER A 45 6.25 -2.86 -8.53
CA SER A 45 7.42 -2.52 -7.71
C SER A 45 7.04 -2.08 -6.29
N THR A 46 8.03 -2.02 -5.41
CA THR A 46 7.81 -1.55 -4.03
C THR A 46 7.36 -0.09 -4.02
N GLY A 47 6.39 0.24 -3.17
CA GLY A 47 5.92 1.62 -2.98
C GLY A 47 4.97 2.17 -4.05
N VAL A 48 4.49 1.34 -5.00
CA VAL A 48 3.50 1.77 -6.01
C VAL A 48 2.05 1.78 -5.51
N GLY A 49 1.80 1.33 -4.28
CA GLY A 49 0.48 1.44 -3.65
C GLY A 49 -0.32 0.13 -3.56
N LYS A 50 0.25 -1.07 -3.83
CA LYS A 50 -0.46 -2.36 -3.79
C LYS A 50 -1.32 -2.54 -2.54
N SER A 51 -0.70 -2.55 -1.38
CA SER A 51 -1.38 -2.77 -0.09
C SER A 51 -2.35 -1.63 0.24
N ARG A 52 -2.00 -0.38 -0.13
CA ARG A 52 -2.86 0.79 0.08
C ARG A 52 -4.15 0.73 -0.73
N ILE A 53 -4.07 0.35 -2.01
CA ILE A 53 -5.26 0.19 -2.87
C ILE A 53 -6.20 -0.85 -2.26
N CYS A 54 -5.69 -2.00 -1.84
CA CYS A 54 -6.50 -3.07 -1.23
C CYS A 54 -7.21 -2.60 0.04
N THR A 55 -6.48 -1.91 0.94
CA THR A 55 -7.04 -1.39 2.20
C THR A 55 -8.13 -0.34 1.95
N LEU A 56 -7.88 0.62 1.05
CA LEU A 56 -8.85 1.66 0.72
C LEU A 56 -10.08 1.08 0.04
N LEU A 57 -9.89 0.12 -0.86
CA LEU A 57 -10.99 -0.55 -1.54
C LEU A 57 -11.90 -1.29 -0.55
N ALA A 58 -11.31 -2.06 0.36
CA ALA A 58 -12.06 -2.76 1.41
C ALA A 58 -12.83 -1.77 2.31
N LYS A 59 -12.18 -0.66 2.71
CA LYS A 59 -12.80 0.42 3.47
C LYS A 59 -14.02 1.00 2.74
N TYR A 60 -13.91 1.26 1.43
CA TYR A 60 -15.03 1.82 0.66
C TYR A 60 -16.12 0.81 0.32
N LEU A 61 -15.82 -0.48 0.38
CA LEU A 61 -16.78 -1.57 0.25
C LEU A 61 -17.44 -1.96 1.58
N ASP A 62 -16.96 -1.44 2.70
CA ASP A 62 -17.34 -1.84 4.07
C ASP A 62 -17.21 -3.35 4.29
N ILE A 63 -16.09 -3.92 3.88
CA ILE A 63 -15.73 -5.32 4.12
C ILE A 63 -14.40 -5.42 4.83
N PRO A 64 -14.19 -6.46 5.66
CA PRO A 64 -12.90 -6.67 6.33
C PRO A 64 -11.77 -6.85 5.33
N CYS A 65 -10.58 -6.36 5.68
CA CYS A 65 -9.35 -6.59 4.92
C CYS A 65 -8.22 -6.96 5.86
N LYS A 66 -7.53 -8.06 5.56
CA LYS A 66 -6.31 -8.45 6.26
C LYS A 66 -5.17 -8.58 5.27
N ILE A 67 -4.09 -7.84 5.54
CA ILE A 67 -2.84 -7.94 4.78
C ILE A 67 -1.89 -8.80 5.60
N ILE A 68 -1.33 -9.83 4.99
CA ILE A 68 -0.49 -10.84 5.63
C ILE A 68 0.83 -10.87 4.87
N ASP A 69 1.91 -10.55 5.57
CA ASP A 69 3.26 -10.73 5.05
C ASP A 69 3.58 -12.22 5.00
N THR A 70 3.65 -12.78 3.79
CA THR A 70 3.90 -14.20 3.59
C THR A 70 5.27 -14.64 4.09
N THR A 71 6.22 -13.71 4.25
CA THR A 71 7.55 -14.04 4.79
C THR A 71 7.49 -14.52 6.24
N GLN A 72 6.47 -14.09 6.99
CA GLN A 72 6.22 -14.49 8.39
C GLN A 72 5.48 -15.81 8.52
N LEU A 73 4.84 -16.28 7.44
CA LEU A 73 4.10 -17.55 7.45
C LEU A 73 5.05 -18.74 7.42
N THR A 74 4.72 -19.75 8.23
CA THR A 74 5.44 -21.00 8.30
C THR A 74 4.50 -22.19 8.10
N MET A 75 5.07 -23.34 7.74
CA MET A 75 4.30 -24.59 7.69
C MET A 75 3.85 -25.02 9.09
N PRO A 76 2.69 -25.70 9.20
CA PRO A 76 2.25 -26.25 10.47
C PRO A 76 3.33 -27.10 11.14
N GLY A 77 3.54 -26.87 12.44
CA GLY A 77 4.58 -27.54 13.23
C GLY A 77 5.92 -26.83 13.31
N TYR A 78 6.14 -25.75 12.58
CA TYR A 78 7.30 -24.88 12.71
C TYR A 78 6.98 -23.64 13.54
N ARG A 79 8.02 -23.01 14.16
CA ARG A 79 7.85 -21.75 14.87
C ARG A 79 7.60 -20.62 13.87
N GLY A 80 6.47 -19.91 14.01
CA GLY A 80 6.06 -18.79 13.18
C GLY A 80 4.55 -18.66 13.17
N GLN A 81 4.02 -17.72 12.40
CA GLN A 81 2.57 -17.55 12.25
C GLN A 81 2.01 -18.56 11.25
N ASN A 82 0.83 -19.09 11.55
CA ASN A 82 0.08 -19.96 10.65
C ASN A 82 -1.23 -19.29 10.20
N ILE A 83 -1.96 -19.94 9.30
CA ILE A 83 -3.20 -19.39 8.73
C ILE A 83 -4.26 -19.20 9.82
N GLU A 84 -4.35 -20.10 10.76
CA GLU A 84 -5.32 -20.07 11.85
C GLU A 84 -5.11 -18.84 12.75
N ASP A 85 -3.87 -18.44 13.01
CA ASP A 85 -3.55 -17.29 13.86
C ASP A 85 -4.08 -15.97 13.30
N PHE A 86 -3.92 -15.74 12.01
CA PHE A 86 -4.46 -14.51 11.42
C PHE A 86 -5.98 -14.55 11.22
N LEU A 87 -6.57 -15.74 11.01
CA LEU A 87 -8.03 -15.88 10.97
C LEU A 87 -8.65 -15.65 12.35
N GLU A 88 -7.98 -16.09 13.42
CA GLU A 88 -8.38 -15.79 14.80
C GLU A 88 -8.35 -14.27 15.04
N GLN A 89 -7.25 -13.61 14.67
CA GLN A 89 -7.14 -12.17 14.78
C GLN A 89 -8.23 -11.44 13.99
N LEU A 90 -8.47 -11.81 12.74
CA LEU A 90 -9.50 -11.21 11.91
C LEU A 90 -10.90 -11.40 12.53
N TYR A 91 -11.16 -12.57 13.12
CA TYR A 91 -12.43 -12.85 13.78
C TYR A 91 -12.64 -12.00 15.03
N LEU A 92 -11.58 -11.76 15.80
CA LEU A 92 -11.61 -10.86 16.95
C LEU A 92 -11.75 -9.40 16.55
N ASP A 93 -11.00 -8.94 15.53
CA ASP A 93 -11.07 -7.59 14.98
C ASP A 93 -12.49 -7.26 14.49
N GLU A 94 -13.19 -8.23 13.88
CA GLU A 94 -14.58 -8.11 13.43
C GLU A 94 -15.63 -8.44 14.53
N ARG A 95 -15.23 -8.34 15.79
CA ARG A 95 -16.10 -8.54 16.96
C ARG A 95 -16.84 -9.87 16.93
N LYS A 96 -16.15 -10.93 16.53
CA LYS A 96 -16.68 -12.30 16.41
C LYS A 96 -17.82 -12.45 15.38
N ASN A 97 -17.87 -11.58 14.37
CA ASN A 97 -18.88 -11.62 13.30
C ASN A 97 -18.42 -12.53 12.15
N LEU A 98 -18.75 -13.82 12.24
CA LEU A 98 -18.35 -14.82 11.25
C LEU A 98 -18.77 -14.46 9.81
N LYS A 99 -19.98 -13.92 9.61
CA LYS A 99 -20.49 -13.56 8.28
C LYS A 99 -19.68 -12.47 7.61
N ARG A 100 -19.09 -11.53 8.38
CA ARG A 100 -18.20 -10.50 7.85
C ARG A 100 -16.83 -11.10 7.53
N VAL A 101 -16.29 -11.90 8.44
CA VAL A 101 -14.99 -12.58 8.27
C VAL A 101 -14.97 -13.41 7.00
N GLU A 102 -15.99 -14.21 6.74
CA GLU A 102 -16.09 -15.09 5.57
C GLU A 102 -16.27 -14.34 4.23
N LYS A 103 -16.42 -13.01 4.26
CA LYS A 103 -16.48 -12.14 3.07
C LYS A 103 -15.26 -11.22 2.94
N ALA A 104 -14.25 -11.40 3.76
CA ALA A 104 -13.08 -10.55 3.80
C ALA A 104 -12.28 -10.57 2.49
N ILE A 105 -11.52 -9.50 2.27
CA ILE A 105 -10.40 -9.47 1.33
C ILE A 105 -9.15 -9.88 2.11
N ILE A 106 -8.52 -10.96 1.68
CA ILE A 106 -7.24 -11.41 2.23
C ILE A 106 -6.14 -11.14 1.22
N VAL A 107 -5.17 -10.35 1.62
CA VAL A 107 -4.01 -10.00 0.79
C VAL A 107 -2.79 -10.72 1.36
N PHE A 108 -2.27 -11.69 0.61
CA PHE A 108 -0.98 -12.30 0.89
C PHE A 108 0.09 -11.46 0.19
N ASP A 109 0.82 -10.66 0.96
CA ASP A 109 1.85 -9.76 0.43
C ASP A 109 3.23 -10.43 0.42
N GLU A 110 4.12 -9.98 -0.45
CA GLU A 110 5.47 -10.50 -0.64
C GLU A 110 5.53 -12.00 -1.01
N VAL A 111 4.52 -12.48 -1.76
CA VAL A 111 4.41 -13.89 -2.18
C VAL A 111 5.63 -14.34 -3.00
N ASP A 112 6.17 -13.43 -3.83
CA ASP A 112 7.35 -13.67 -4.66
C ASP A 112 8.62 -14.02 -3.86
N LYS A 113 8.67 -13.66 -2.57
CA LYS A 113 9.79 -14.00 -1.69
C LYS A 113 9.76 -15.45 -1.17
N LYS A 114 8.61 -16.13 -1.29
CA LYS A 114 8.49 -17.57 -0.96
C LYS A 114 8.75 -18.47 -2.16
N GLY A 115 8.70 -17.94 -3.39
CA GLY A 115 9.15 -18.62 -4.58
C GLY A 115 10.68 -18.59 -4.65
N SER A 116 11.35 -19.74 -4.67
CA SER A 116 12.77 -19.82 -4.90
C SER A 116 13.09 -20.66 -6.13
N ARG A 117 14.12 -20.24 -6.90
CA ARG A 117 14.68 -21.04 -8.00
C ARG A 117 15.43 -22.28 -7.49
N ASP A 118 15.88 -22.24 -6.23
CA ASP A 118 16.59 -23.33 -5.63
C ASP A 118 15.60 -24.37 -5.12
N ASN A 119 15.65 -25.57 -5.69
CA ASN A 119 14.83 -26.72 -5.32
C ASN A 119 14.94 -27.14 -3.85
N TYR A 120 15.73 -26.42 -3.04
CA TYR A 120 16.03 -26.72 -1.63
C TYR A 120 15.12 -25.99 -0.65
N ASP A 121 14.36 -24.95 -1.05
CA ASP A 121 13.40 -24.33 -0.13
C ASP A 121 12.05 -25.06 -0.11
N VAL A 122 12.05 -26.22 0.49
CA VAL A 122 10.85 -27.04 0.74
C VAL A 122 9.84 -26.25 1.60
N SER A 123 10.31 -25.36 2.47
CA SER A 123 9.49 -24.54 3.36
C SER A 123 8.66 -23.50 2.60
N GLY A 124 9.27 -22.77 1.67
CA GLY A 124 8.59 -21.77 0.86
C GLY A 124 7.52 -22.37 -0.05
N LYS A 125 7.82 -23.46 -0.75
CA LYS A 125 6.82 -24.20 -1.55
C LYS A 125 5.66 -24.70 -0.71
N GLY A 126 5.93 -25.18 0.50
CA GLY A 126 4.89 -25.66 1.42
C GLY A 126 3.94 -24.54 1.84
N VAL A 127 4.44 -23.33 2.11
CA VAL A 127 3.63 -22.16 2.39
C VAL A 127 2.79 -21.80 1.17
N LEU A 128 3.38 -21.69 -0.02
CA LEU A 128 2.63 -21.36 -1.24
C LEU A 128 1.49 -22.37 -1.51
N ASN A 129 1.72 -23.64 -1.31
CA ASN A 129 0.68 -24.67 -1.45
C ASN A 129 -0.45 -24.53 -0.41
N GLN A 130 -0.14 -24.05 0.81
CA GLN A 130 -1.17 -23.72 1.80
C GLN A 130 -2.02 -22.53 1.35
N LEU A 131 -1.38 -21.49 0.78
CA LEU A 131 -2.10 -20.33 0.25
C LEU A 131 -3.01 -20.71 -0.91
N LEU A 132 -2.60 -21.66 -1.77
CA LEU A 132 -3.45 -22.17 -2.83
C LEU A 132 -4.64 -22.98 -2.29
N LYS A 133 -4.45 -23.78 -1.23
CA LYS A 133 -5.56 -24.45 -0.54
C LYS A 133 -6.53 -23.45 0.08
N PHE A 134 -6.01 -22.38 0.68
CA PHE A 134 -6.83 -21.28 1.19
C PHE A 134 -7.69 -20.66 0.09
N LEU A 135 -7.11 -20.45 -1.09
CA LEU A 135 -7.77 -19.92 -2.27
C LEU A 135 -8.85 -20.89 -2.81
N ASP A 136 -8.61 -22.19 -2.77
CA ASP A 136 -9.57 -23.22 -3.21
C ASP A 136 -10.84 -23.28 -2.35
N GLY A 137 -10.83 -22.65 -1.17
CA GLY A 137 -11.94 -22.64 -0.24
C GLY A 137 -11.85 -23.80 0.76
N THR A 138 -11.26 -23.55 1.91
CA THR A 138 -11.05 -24.53 2.98
C THR A 138 -11.74 -24.05 4.25
N GLU A 139 -12.19 -25.00 5.08
CA GLU A 139 -12.64 -24.71 6.44
C GLU A 139 -11.46 -24.79 7.41
N TYR A 140 -11.25 -23.73 8.16
CA TYR A 140 -10.27 -23.65 9.24
C TYR A 140 -10.98 -23.66 10.59
N THR A 141 -10.39 -24.35 11.57
CA THR A 141 -10.90 -24.36 12.94
C THR A 141 -9.96 -23.56 13.82
N ILE A 142 -10.43 -22.41 14.33
CA ILE A 142 -9.70 -21.60 15.29
C ILE A 142 -10.13 -21.90 16.71
N GLY A 143 -9.22 -21.75 17.67
CA GLY A 143 -9.48 -21.97 19.09
C GLY A 143 -9.36 -20.69 19.88
N LEU A 144 -10.47 -20.14 20.37
CA LEU A 144 -10.49 -18.94 21.19
C LEU A 144 -10.15 -19.26 22.64
N ASN A 145 -9.17 -18.58 23.20
CA ASN A 145 -8.89 -18.59 24.63
C ASN A 145 -9.85 -17.59 25.31
N GLU A 146 -10.91 -18.09 25.94
CA GLU A 146 -11.78 -17.28 26.79
C GLU A 146 -11.26 -17.39 28.23
N GLU A 147 -10.96 -16.24 28.86
CA GLU A 147 -10.36 -16.16 30.21
C GLU A 147 -11.19 -16.85 31.31
N SER A 148 -12.47 -17.14 31.05
CA SER A 148 -13.41 -17.69 32.01
C SER A 148 -13.78 -19.15 31.82
N VAL A 149 -13.30 -19.83 30.78
CA VAL A 149 -13.72 -21.20 30.45
C VAL A 149 -12.51 -22.10 30.26
N LEU A 150 -12.43 -23.21 31.01
CA LEU A 150 -11.41 -24.25 30.88
C LEU A 150 -11.40 -24.98 29.54
N GLN A 151 -12.34 -24.68 28.63
CA GLN A 151 -12.45 -25.25 27.29
C GLN A 151 -12.31 -24.17 26.24
N LYS A 152 -11.40 -24.36 25.29
CA LYS A 152 -11.28 -23.50 24.10
C LYS A 152 -12.54 -23.61 23.25
N THR A 153 -13.23 -22.48 23.05
CA THR A 153 -14.34 -22.44 22.11
C THR A 153 -13.78 -22.58 20.69
N LYS A 154 -14.22 -23.59 19.95
CA LYS A 154 -13.81 -23.83 18.57
C LYS A 154 -14.78 -23.13 17.61
N VAL A 155 -14.26 -22.33 16.71
CA VAL A 155 -15.02 -21.68 15.64
C VAL A 155 -14.51 -22.17 14.29
N ARG A 156 -15.41 -22.53 13.37
CA ARG A 156 -15.08 -22.89 12.00
C ARG A 156 -15.27 -21.68 11.11
N ILE A 157 -14.27 -21.38 10.30
CA ILE A 157 -14.26 -20.25 9.35
C ILE A 157 -14.05 -20.83 7.96
N SER A 158 -14.99 -20.55 7.05
CA SER A 158 -14.87 -20.95 5.65
C SER A 158 -14.24 -19.83 4.81
N THR A 159 -13.25 -20.18 4.00
CA THR A 159 -12.62 -19.24 3.06
C THR A 159 -13.33 -19.16 1.70
N ASN A 160 -14.39 -19.93 1.50
CA ASN A 160 -15.12 -20.04 0.23
C ASN A 160 -15.62 -18.71 -0.36
N ASN A 161 -15.95 -17.74 0.48
CA ASN A 161 -16.47 -16.45 0.05
C ASN A 161 -15.47 -15.31 0.23
N MET A 162 -14.26 -15.59 0.67
CA MET A 162 -13.19 -14.62 0.79
C MET A 162 -12.61 -14.30 -0.60
N ILE A 163 -12.23 -13.05 -0.82
CA ILE A 163 -11.48 -12.63 -2.01
C ILE A 163 -10.01 -12.69 -1.63
N VAL A 164 -9.22 -13.41 -2.42
CA VAL A 164 -7.81 -13.61 -2.15
C VAL A 164 -6.97 -12.86 -3.18
N ILE A 165 -6.03 -12.05 -2.71
CA ILE A 165 -5.10 -11.30 -3.53
C ILE A 165 -3.69 -11.76 -3.18
N PHE A 166 -2.95 -12.28 -4.17
CA PHE A 166 -1.55 -12.57 -4.06
C PHE A 166 -0.79 -11.32 -4.54
N SER A 167 -0.02 -10.70 -3.65
CA SER A 167 0.70 -9.46 -3.92
C SER A 167 2.21 -9.68 -3.82
N GLY A 168 2.95 -9.02 -4.69
CA GLY A 168 4.41 -9.07 -4.70
C GLY A 168 5.03 -8.12 -5.72
N ALA A 169 6.36 -7.97 -5.68
CA ALA A 169 7.07 -7.19 -6.66
C ALA A 169 7.27 -7.97 -7.97
N PHE A 170 7.53 -9.27 -7.87
CA PHE A 170 7.79 -10.16 -9.01
C PHE A 170 8.84 -9.63 -10.00
N SER A 171 9.84 -8.90 -9.49
CA SER A 171 10.85 -8.22 -10.30
C SER A 171 11.59 -9.16 -11.25
N ASN A 172 11.79 -10.42 -10.86
CA ASN A 172 12.43 -11.42 -11.72
C ASN A 172 11.62 -11.73 -12.98
N VAL A 173 10.30 -11.61 -12.93
CA VAL A 173 9.41 -11.80 -14.08
C VAL A 173 9.51 -10.61 -15.02
N TYR A 174 9.29 -9.41 -14.49
CA TYR A 174 9.27 -8.18 -15.30
C TYR A 174 10.64 -7.80 -15.87
N ASN A 175 11.74 -8.16 -15.18
CA ASN A 175 13.11 -7.93 -15.66
C ASN A 175 13.65 -9.08 -16.53
N ALA A 176 12.86 -10.11 -16.81
CA ALA A 176 13.28 -11.17 -17.69
C ALA A 176 13.51 -10.65 -19.14
N PRO A 177 14.53 -11.12 -19.86
CA PRO A 177 14.90 -10.58 -21.20
C PRO A 177 13.74 -10.56 -22.22
N LYS A 178 12.77 -11.43 -22.09
CA LYS A 178 11.58 -11.49 -22.97
C LYS A 178 10.59 -10.34 -22.74
N PHE A 179 10.70 -9.60 -21.63
CA PHE A 179 9.83 -8.48 -21.31
C PHE A 179 10.56 -7.12 -21.26
N THR A 180 11.91 -7.14 -21.17
CA THR A 180 12.72 -5.94 -21.25
C THR A 180 13.05 -5.64 -22.72
N THR A 181 12.55 -4.52 -23.22
CA THR A 181 13.07 -3.98 -24.47
C THR A 181 14.46 -3.43 -24.20
N ASN A 182 15.51 -4.19 -24.54
CA ASN A 182 16.86 -3.67 -24.57
C ASN A 182 16.96 -2.62 -25.68
N ASN A 183 16.74 -1.35 -25.37
CA ASN A 183 17.15 -0.21 -26.18
C ASN A 183 18.68 -0.03 -26.09
N LEU A 184 19.44 -1.06 -26.51
CA LEU A 184 20.86 -0.98 -26.80
C LEU A 184 20.99 -0.72 -28.31
N GLY A 185 20.94 0.55 -28.71
CA GLY A 185 21.25 0.94 -30.09
C GLY A 185 20.20 1.88 -30.70
N PHE A 186 20.68 3.01 -31.16
CA PHE A 186 20.00 4.04 -31.93
C PHE A 186 19.25 3.47 -33.16
N ARG A 187 18.01 3.03 -32.99
CA ARG A 187 16.99 2.94 -34.05
C ARG A 187 15.63 2.86 -33.37
N GLU A 188 14.80 3.89 -33.56
CA GLU A 188 13.35 3.82 -33.40
C GLU A 188 12.82 2.74 -34.38
N THR A 189 12.72 1.53 -33.93
CA THR A 189 11.90 0.54 -34.61
C THR A 189 10.57 0.48 -33.87
N ASN A 190 9.47 0.46 -34.63
CA ASN A 190 8.12 0.12 -34.14
C ASN A 190 8.15 -1.30 -33.56
N ALA A 191 8.81 -1.47 -32.41
CA ALA A 191 8.79 -2.71 -31.68
C ALA A 191 7.37 -2.92 -31.13
N PRO A 192 6.76 -4.10 -31.30
CA PRO A 192 5.46 -4.37 -30.69
C PRO A 192 5.58 -4.16 -29.20
N LYS A 193 4.51 -3.57 -28.58
CA LYS A 193 4.39 -3.43 -27.12
C LYS A 193 4.87 -4.70 -26.45
N SER A 194 5.78 -4.60 -25.49
CA SER A 194 6.29 -5.74 -24.73
C SER A 194 5.08 -6.57 -24.24
N LYS A 195 5.11 -7.86 -24.58
CA LYS A 195 4.02 -8.77 -24.23
C LYS A 195 3.91 -8.82 -22.71
N GLU A 196 2.75 -8.53 -22.15
CA GLU A 196 2.53 -8.61 -20.71
C GLU A 196 2.79 -10.04 -20.21
N PRO A 197 3.41 -10.21 -19.04
CA PRO A 197 3.64 -11.52 -18.45
C PRO A 197 2.32 -12.27 -18.22
N THR A 198 2.29 -13.53 -18.61
CA THR A 198 1.20 -14.47 -18.35
C THR A 198 1.46 -15.22 -17.05
N LEU A 199 0.45 -15.88 -16.47
CA LEU A 199 0.62 -16.72 -15.28
C LEU A 199 1.72 -17.79 -15.47
N GLN A 200 1.83 -18.33 -16.67
CA GLN A 200 2.89 -19.29 -17.00
C GLN A 200 4.30 -18.70 -16.82
N ASP A 201 4.47 -17.41 -17.11
CA ASP A 201 5.77 -16.74 -16.93
C ASP A 201 6.17 -16.63 -15.46
N PHE A 202 5.21 -16.42 -14.55
CA PHE A 202 5.46 -16.42 -13.10
C PHE A 202 5.83 -17.83 -12.59
N ILE A 203 5.24 -18.85 -13.17
CA ILE A 203 5.53 -20.26 -12.84
C ILE A 203 6.92 -20.66 -13.38
N ASP A 204 7.20 -20.41 -14.65
CA ASP A 204 8.46 -20.77 -15.31
C ASP A 204 9.68 -20.13 -14.63
N ILE A 205 9.50 -18.93 -14.07
CA ILE A 205 10.55 -18.21 -13.34
C ILE A 205 10.66 -18.70 -11.88
N GLY A 206 9.72 -19.53 -11.42
CA GLY A 206 9.73 -20.13 -10.10
C GLY A 206 9.17 -19.23 -8.99
N CYS A 207 8.46 -18.14 -9.35
CA CYS A 207 7.80 -17.27 -8.38
C CYS A 207 6.53 -17.87 -7.81
N LEU A 208 5.86 -18.73 -8.57
CA LEU A 208 4.64 -19.44 -8.20
C LEU A 208 4.76 -20.93 -8.52
N PRO A 209 4.10 -21.82 -7.77
CA PRO A 209 4.08 -23.24 -8.07
C PRO A 209 3.15 -23.54 -9.27
N ASP A 210 3.37 -24.68 -9.93
CA ASP A 210 2.57 -25.14 -11.10
C ASP A 210 1.09 -25.22 -10.80
N GLU A 211 0.74 -25.57 -9.56
CA GLU A 211 -0.63 -25.66 -9.06
C GLU A 211 -1.40 -24.32 -9.04
N SER A 212 -0.70 -23.20 -9.26
CA SER A 212 -1.31 -21.87 -9.40
C SER A 212 -2.09 -21.73 -10.71
N MET A 213 -1.79 -22.57 -11.72
CA MET A 213 -2.46 -22.54 -13.01
C MET A 213 -3.98 -22.74 -12.83
N GLY A 214 -4.74 -21.85 -13.40
CA GLY A 214 -6.21 -21.85 -13.31
C GLY A 214 -6.79 -21.36 -11.98
N ARG A 215 -5.97 -21.10 -10.95
CA ARG A 215 -6.42 -20.56 -9.66
C ARG A 215 -6.27 -19.04 -9.54
N LEU A 216 -5.36 -18.44 -10.30
CA LEU A 216 -5.09 -17.01 -10.36
C LEU A 216 -5.34 -16.47 -11.78
N PRO A 217 -6.60 -16.44 -12.24
CA PRO A 217 -6.93 -16.07 -13.61
C PRO A 217 -6.79 -14.57 -13.90
N ILE A 218 -6.68 -13.75 -12.86
CA ILE A 218 -6.66 -12.29 -12.95
C ILE A 218 -5.28 -11.82 -12.55
N ILE A 219 -4.56 -11.18 -13.48
CA ILE A 219 -3.26 -10.57 -13.25
C ILE A 219 -3.42 -9.07 -13.44
N ILE A 220 -3.03 -8.29 -12.44
CA ILE A 220 -3.03 -6.83 -12.48
C ILE A 220 -1.62 -6.37 -12.13
N HIS A 221 -1.03 -5.58 -13.01
CA HIS A 221 0.29 -5.01 -12.79
C HIS A 221 0.19 -3.52 -12.54
N LEU A 222 0.62 -3.08 -11.35
CA LEU A 222 0.70 -1.66 -11.03
C LEU A 222 1.94 -1.04 -11.65
N ASN A 223 1.76 0.09 -12.30
CA ASN A 223 2.82 0.82 -12.97
C ASN A 223 3.88 1.33 -11.98
N THR A 224 5.13 1.35 -12.42
CA THR A 224 6.19 2.06 -11.69
C THR A 224 5.91 3.56 -11.72
N LEU A 225 5.99 4.21 -10.57
CA LEU A 225 5.72 5.64 -10.46
C LEU A 225 6.86 6.45 -11.11
N SER A 226 6.49 7.34 -12.01
CA SER A 226 7.41 8.34 -12.57
C SER A 226 7.66 9.46 -11.56
N GLU A 227 8.67 10.28 -11.81
CA GLU A 227 8.92 11.50 -11.03
C GLU A 227 7.70 12.44 -11.04
N ASN A 228 7.03 12.54 -12.18
CA ASN A 228 5.79 13.33 -12.30
C ASN A 228 4.63 12.72 -11.47
N ASP A 229 4.52 11.40 -11.40
CA ASP A 229 3.52 10.75 -10.53
C ASP A 229 3.80 11.04 -9.05
N LEU A 230 5.07 11.00 -8.63
CA LEU A 230 5.48 11.35 -7.26
C LEU A 230 5.16 12.82 -6.94
N LYS A 231 5.42 13.74 -7.88
CA LYS A 231 5.01 15.15 -7.77
C LYS A 231 3.50 15.29 -7.65
N ASN A 232 2.75 14.58 -8.48
CA ASN A 232 1.29 14.61 -8.46
C ASN A 232 0.71 14.00 -7.16
N ILE A 233 1.34 12.97 -6.59
CA ILE A 233 0.96 12.42 -5.28
C ILE A 233 1.08 13.51 -4.20
N LEU A 234 2.15 14.28 -4.17
CA LEU A 234 2.35 15.36 -3.21
C LEU A 234 1.29 16.47 -3.35
N LEU A 235 0.94 16.83 -4.59
CA LEU A 235 0.06 17.96 -4.91
C LEU A 235 -1.42 17.61 -4.84
N HIS A 236 -1.81 16.46 -5.37
CA HIS A 236 -3.20 16.15 -5.71
C HIS A 236 -3.82 15.01 -4.90
N SER A 237 -3.01 14.15 -4.28
CA SER A 237 -3.57 13.11 -3.42
C SER A 237 -4.22 13.74 -2.18
N LYS A 238 -5.47 13.37 -1.91
CA LYS A 238 -6.23 13.83 -0.73
C LYS A 238 -5.65 13.36 0.60
N GLU A 239 -4.74 12.40 0.55
CA GLU A 239 -4.02 11.86 1.71
C GLU A 239 -2.51 11.93 1.45
N SER A 240 -2.01 13.05 0.87
CA SER A 240 -0.58 13.26 0.66
C SER A 240 0.17 13.59 1.95
N ASP A 241 1.48 13.33 1.97
CA ASP A 241 2.32 13.68 3.13
C ASP A 241 2.30 15.19 3.40
N ILE A 242 2.25 16.02 2.34
CA ILE A 242 2.08 17.48 2.48
C ILE A 242 0.73 17.83 3.11
N TYR A 243 -0.35 17.11 2.79
CA TYR A 243 -1.65 17.34 3.41
C TYR A 243 -1.59 17.08 4.92
N TYR A 244 -0.99 15.96 5.34
CA TYR A 244 -0.87 15.63 6.76
C TYR A 244 0.00 16.61 7.51
N VAL A 245 1.13 17.01 6.96
CA VAL A 245 2.01 18.02 7.56
C VAL A 245 1.30 19.38 7.70
N LYS A 246 0.50 19.79 6.70
CA LYS A 246 -0.31 21.01 6.82
C LYS A 246 -1.32 20.94 7.98
N GLN A 247 -1.95 19.79 8.19
CA GLN A 247 -2.87 19.60 9.32
C GLN A 247 -2.13 19.61 10.66
N GLU A 248 -0.97 18.97 10.73
CA GLU A 248 -0.12 18.95 11.93
C GLU A 248 0.31 20.35 12.33
N PHE A 249 0.87 21.16 11.43
CA PHE A 249 1.28 22.54 11.71
C PHE A 249 0.10 23.40 12.15
N LYS A 250 -1.07 23.23 11.54
CA LYS A 250 -2.27 23.97 11.89
C LYS A 250 -2.79 23.62 13.27
N ASN A 251 -2.82 22.33 13.61
CA ASN A 251 -3.41 21.85 14.86
C ASN A 251 -2.48 22.04 16.07
N GLU A 252 -1.16 21.77 15.89
CA GLU A 252 -0.20 21.72 16.99
C GLU A 252 0.60 23.01 17.16
N ALA A 253 0.71 23.83 16.12
CA ALA A 253 1.52 25.06 16.15
C ALA A 253 0.73 26.32 15.81
N GLU A 254 -0.54 26.24 15.46
CA GLU A 254 -1.37 27.36 14.97
C GLU A 254 -0.67 28.14 13.83
N ALA A 255 0.12 27.49 13.00
CA ALA A 255 0.87 28.05 11.90
C ALA A 255 0.53 27.36 10.58
N ASP A 256 0.51 28.13 9.49
CA ASP A 256 0.41 27.55 8.15
C ASP A 256 1.79 27.10 7.67
N ILE A 257 1.84 26.06 6.83
CA ILE A 257 3.05 25.67 6.10
C ILE A 257 2.81 25.68 4.59
N LYS A 258 3.76 26.25 3.85
CA LYS A 258 3.74 26.29 2.39
C LYS A 258 5.05 25.71 1.84
N PHE A 259 4.93 24.87 0.84
CA PHE A 259 6.05 24.39 0.04
C PHE A 259 6.11 25.21 -1.26
N SER A 260 7.30 25.62 -1.69
CA SER A 260 7.48 26.18 -3.02
C SER A 260 7.38 25.09 -4.09
N ASP A 261 7.10 25.49 -5.34
CA ASP A 261 7.00 24.51 -6.43
C ASP A 261 8.34 23.79 -6.65
N GLU A 262 9.46 24.50 -6.51
CA GLU A 262 10.80 23.94 -6.62
C GLU A 262 11.11 22.96 -5.46
N ALA A 263 10.56 23.19 -4.25
CA ALA A 263 10.69 22.25 -3.15
C ALA A 263 9.93 20.94 -3.43
N ILE A 264 8.73 21.02 -3.99
CA ILE A 264 7.93 19.86 -4.37
C ILE A 264 8.62 19.05 -5.48
N GLU A 265 9.19 19.74 -6.48
CA GLU A 265 9.99 19.11 -7.54
C GLU A 265 11.20 18.40 -6.97
N GLU A 266 11.94 19.04 -6.08
CA GLU A 266 13.12 18.44 -5.45
C GLU A 266 12.77 17.22 -4.58
N ILE A 267 11.67 17.28 -3.82
CA ILE A 267 11.17 16.12 -3.05
C ILE A 267 10.85 14.95 -3.99
N ALA A 268 10.13 15.22 -5.08
CA ALA A 268 9.76 14.19 -6.06
C ALA A 268 11.00 13.60 -6.76
N HIS A 269 11.97 14.44 -7.11
CA HIS A 269 13.22 14.03 -7.71
C HIS A 269 14.04 13.12 -6.78
N GLN A 270 14.25 13.53 -5.53
CA GLN A 270 14.96 12.70 -4.54
C GLN A 270 14.25 11.37 -4.28
N ALA A 271 12.91 11.39 -4.18
CA ALA A 271 12.12 10.18 -4.01
C ALA A 271 12.25 9.22 -5.22
N TYR A 272 12.27 9.78 -6.43
CA TYR A 272 12.47 9.00 -7.66
C TYR A 272 13.84 8.34 -7.71
N LEU A 273 14.91 9.06 -7.34
CA LEU A 273 16.27 8.51 -7.28
C LEU A 273 16.41 7.35 -6.29
N LEU A 274 15.65 7.36 -5.19
CA LEU A 274 15.66 6.27 -4.20
C LEU A 274 14.97 4.99 -4.69
N GLN A 275 14.20 5.04 -5.78
CA GLN A 275 13.51 3.89 -6.39
C GLN A 275 12.65 3.05 -5.42
N THR A 276 12.17 3.67 -4.36
CA THR A 276 11.28 3.04 -3.36
C THR A 276 9.83 3.46 -3.51
N GLY A 277 9.49 4.07 -4.64
CA GLY A 277 8.17 4.60 -4.95
C GLY A 277 7.73 5.68 -3.96
N ALA A 278 6.45 5.76 -3.68
CA ALA A 278 5.90 6.78 -2.80
C ALA A 278 6.31 6.66 -1.31
N ARG A 279 6.91 5.53 -0.89
CA ARG A 279 7.35 5.35 0.52
C ARG A 279 8.42 6.37 0.95
N SER A 280 9.29 6.79 0.03
CA SER A 280 10.34 7.77 0.32
C SER A 280 9.80 9.18 0.50
N LEU A 281 8.65 9.53 -0.06
CA LEU A 281 8.05 10.86 0.07
C LEU A 281 7.84 11.24 1.53
N GLN A 282 7.27 10.34 2.33
CA GLN A 282 7.01 10.57 3.75
C GLN A 282 8.28 10.95 4.50
N LYS A 283 9.38 10.20 4.28
CA LYS A 283 10.65 10.48 4.95
C LYS A 283 11.20 11.84 4.54
N ILE A 284 11.25 12.15 3.24
CA ILE A 284 11.83 13.39 2.74
C ILE A 284 11.02 14.59 3.24
N VAL A 285 9.69 14.53 3.20
CA VAL A 285 8.80 15.58 3.71
C VAL A 285 8.97 15.76 5.22
N HIS A 286 9.03 14.67 5.99
CA HIS A 286 9.26 14.71 7.43
C HIS A 286 10.62 15.37 7.75
N ASP A 287 11.70 14.94 7.12
CA ASP A 287 13.05 15.47 7.37
C ASP A 287 13.13 16.97 7.03
N ALA A 288 12.52 17.41 5.93
CA ALA A 288 12.44 18.80 5.52
C ALA A 288 11.66 19.70 6.48
N THR A 289 10.68 19.13 7.20
CA THR A 289 9.76 19.92 8.04
C THR A 289 10.06 19.84 9.53
N TYR A 290 10.82 18.84 9.97
CA TYR A 290 11.07 18.54 11.39
C TYR A 290 11.63 19.74 12.18
N HIS A 291 12.69 20.40 11.68
CA HIS A 291 13.31 21.53 12.38
C HIS A 291 12.39 22.75 12.44
N ALA A 292 11.66 23.00 11.36
CA ALA A 292 10.67 24.07 11.32
C ALA A 292 9.51 23.81 12.29
N PHE A 293 8.99 22.58 12.32
CA PHE A 293 7.92 22.18 13.24
C PHE A 293 8.35 22.35 14.68
N LYS A 294 9.52 21.81 15.06
CA LYS A 294 10.08 21.98 16.40
C LYS A 294 10.17 23.47 16.78
N LYS A 295 10.68 24.31 15.87
CA LYS A 295 10.85 25.74 16.16
C LYS A 295 9.52 26.46 16.39
N VAL A 296 8.48 26.16 15.57
CA VAL A 296 7.18 26.84 15.72
C VAL A 296 6.40 26.33 16.92
N THR A 297 6.59 25.09 17.35
CA THR A 297 6.00 24.54 18.58
C THR A 297 6.69 25.05 19.84
N ASP A 298 8.04 25.12 19.84
CA ASP A 298 8.81 25.70 20.96
C ASP A 298 8.47 27.20 21.15
N ASP A 299 8.24 27.90 20.07
CA ASP A 299 7.87 29.34 20.05
C ASP A 299 6.37 29.53 19.76
N PHE A 300 5.50 28.74 20.37
CA PHE A 300 4.07 28.71 20.11
C PHE A 300 3.43 30.11 20.02
N GLY A 301 2.65 30.31 18.96
CA GLY A 301 1.92 31.56 18.75
C GLY A 301 2.74 32.72 18.18
N LYS A 302 4.07 32.60 18.00
CA LYS A 302 4.92 33.68 17.44
C LYS A 302 4.85 33.77 15.93
N TYR A 303 4.65 32.66 15.23
CA TYR A 303 4.72 32.60 13.78
C TYR A 303 3.35 32.27 13.18
N SER A 304 3.05 32.91 12.05
CA SER A 304 1.80 32.66 11.30
C SER A 304 2.02 31.65 10.17
N LYS A 305 3.25 31.57 9.64
CA LYS A 305 3.53 30.74 8.47
C LYS A 305 4.98 30.29 8.41
N VAL A 306 5.17 29.08 7.87
CA VAL A 306 6.47 28.50 7.50
C VAL A 306 6.53 28.35 5.99
N ILE A 307 7.67 28.62 5.38
CA ILE A 307 7.91 28.39 3.95
C ILE A 307 9.08 27.43 3.80
N ILE A 308 8.82 26.33 3.12
CA ILE A 308 9.80 25.30 2.73
C ILE A 308 10.19 25.57 1.27
N THR A 309 11.47 25.76 1.04
CA THR A 309 12.05 26.01 -0.29
C THR A 309 12.89 24.82 -0.73
N LYS A 310 13.40 24.85 -1.97
CA LYS A 310 14.34 23.84 -2.46
C LYS A 310 15.57 23.71 -1.54
N ASP A 311 16.09 24.82 -1.04
CA ASP A 311 17.26 24.81 -0.15
C ASP A 311 16.95 24.10 1.18
N THR A 312 15.69 24.14 1.66
CA THR A 312 15.29 23.41 2.85
C THR A 312 15.36 21.90 2.65
N ILE A 313 15.18 21.40 1.43
CA ILE A 313 15.25 19.95 1.15
C ILE A 313 16.69 19.44 1.25
N THR A 314 17.67 20.29 0.94
CA THR A 314 19.11 19.97 1.04
C THR A 314 19.70 20.32 2.40
N ASP A 315 19.28 21.42 3.01
CA ASP A 315 19.63 21.84 4.37
C ASP A 315 18.36 22.08 5.19
N HIS A 316 17.96 21.09 5.96
CA HIS A 316 16.71 21.07 6.74
C HIS A 316 16.57 22.20 7.77
N LYS A 317 17.65 22.99 8.00
CA LYS A 317 17.63 24.18 8.85
C LYS A 317 17.39 25.48 8.09
N ASN A 318 17.42 25.43 6.75
CA ASN A 318 17.21 26.58 5.89
C ASN A 318 15.73 26.72 5.51
N TYR A 319 14.90 27.19 6.43
CA TYR A 319 13.48 27.47 6.22
C TYR A 319 13.14 28.92 6.60
N THR A 320 12.04 29.46 6.05
CA THR A 320 11.61 30.82 6.34
C THR A 320 10.44 30.84 7.29
N LEU A 321 10.52 31.64 8.35
CA LEU A 321 9.46 31.86 9.33
C LEU A 321 8.85 33.26 9.14
N ILE A 322 7.51 33.32 9.05
CA ILE A 322 6.76 34.58 8.99
C ILE A 322 6.10 34.81 10.34
N PRO A 323 6.45 35.87 11.07
CA PRO A 323 5.85 36.20 12.36
C PRO A 323 4.33 36.43 12.25
N LYS A 324 3.57 36.15 13.32
CA LYS A 324 2.21 36.68 13.45
C LYS A 324 2.30 38.19 13.62
N GLU A 325 1.54 38.95 12.83
CA GLU A 325 1.42 40.39 13.05
C GLU A 325 0.86 40.60 14.46
N GLN A 326 1.65 41.21 15.35
CA GLN A 326 1.16 41.66 16.61
C GLN A 326 0.08 42.71 16.34
N ASN A 327 -1.15 42.45 16.73
CA ASN A 327 -2.24 43.42 16.63
C ASN A 327 -1.80 44.74 17.27
N LYS A 328 -1.47 45.72 16.46
CA LYS A 328 -1.16 47.13 16.90
C LYS A 328 -2.33 47.78 17.63
N VAL A 329 -3.44 47.08 17.85
CA VAL A 329 -4.65 47.62 18.50
C VAL A 329 -4.51 47.70 20.03
N LEU A 330 -3.65 46.91 20.66
CA LEU A 330 -3.49 46.97 22.13
C LEU A 330 -2.52 48.07 22.62
N GLN A 331 -1.72 48.68 21.77
CA GLN A 331 -0.84 49.79 22.17
C GLN A 331 -1.48 51.17 22.05
N LYS A 332 -2.59 51.34 21.29
CA LYS A 332 -3.33 52.62 21.26
C LYS A 332 -4.15 52.90 22.49
N ASN A 333 -4.61 51.87 23.22
CA ASN A 333 -5.43 52.06 24.42
C ASN A 333 -4.64 52.25 25.73
N LYS A 334 -3.30 52.08 25.71
CA LYS A 334 -2.43 52.40 26.86
C LYS A 334 -1.86 53.80 26.84
N LYS A 335 -2.14 54.62 25.82
CA LYS A 335 -1.78 56.03 25.77
C LYS A 335 -2.95 56.99 25.98
N MET A 336 -4.11 56.46 26.38
CA MET A 336 -5.31 57.25 26.72
C MET A 336 -5.83 56.95 28.11
N LEU A 337 -4.99 56.57 29.05
CA LEU A 337 -5.28 56.55 30.50
C LEU A 337 -4.19 57.28 31.24
#